data_000b6fcd5f531075fdd5a461a8912124
#
_entry.id   000b6fcd5f531075fdd5a461a8912124
#
_cell.length_a   1.000
_cell.length_b   1.000
_cell.length_c   1.000
_cell.angle_alpha   90.00
_cell.angle_beta   90.00
_cell.angle_gamma   90.00
#
_symmetry.space_group_name_H-M   'P 1'
#
loop_
_entity.id
_entity.type
_entity.pdbx_description
1 polymer ?
#
loop_
_entity_poly.entity_id
_entity_poly.type
_entity_poly.pdbx_seq_one_letter_code
_entity_poly.pdbx_strand_id
1 'polypeptide(L)'
;MKITRLVILFNKQKILLGVIVSILLLGLSFLIESPPLILVLRILSGLIVLNIIASLVASYILYDHSDLYELKSLEGIVDWNKTGHAVLVHASFDPLSKTLEQEYPDLHLTVCDIFENRHEKDKGIETSKKIFPPNPEEIKILPDRLPFENSTQDVILAITALHEILDHEQRVLFFREAKRILKDGGVIIVSEQFRDLTNFIFFNIGAFHFLSEKQWKKAVSEAGLKIIENKKITPFANMLVIKK
;
A
#
# COMPACT_ATOMS: atom_id res chain seq x y z
N MET A 1 16.61 -6.11 1.46
CA MET A 1 15.84 -7.38 1.53
C MET A 1 14.62 -7.20 0.66
N LYS A 2 14.26 -8.18 -0.14
CA LYS A 2 13.10 -8.05 -1.03
C LYS A 2 11.80 -8.03 -0.24
N ILE A 3 10.91 -7.11 -0.55
CA ILE A 3 9.63 -6.90 0.16
C ILE A 3 8.71 -8.11 -0.01
N THR A 4 8.74 -8.80 -1.15
CA THR A 4 8.00 -10.05 -1.36
C THR A 4 8.27 -11.09 -0.27
N ARG A 5 9.48 -11.16 0.27
CA ARG A 5 9.79 -12.06 1.39
C ARG A 5 9.00 -11.72 2.65
N LEU A 6 8.74 -10.42 2.90
CA LEU A 6 7.87 -10.00 4.00
C LEU A 6 6.43 -10.42 3.75
N VAL A 7 5.94 -10.23 2.52
CA VAL A 7 4.58 -10.65 2.14
C VAL A 7 4.38 -12.14 2.38
N ILE A 8 5.37 -12.99 2.01
CA ILE A 8 5.34 -14.43 2.30
C ILE A 8 5.28 -14.68 3.81
N LEU A 9 6.12 -13.98 4.56
CA LEU A 9 6.20 -14.15 6.02
C LEU A 9 4.88 -13.78 6.71
N PHE A 10 4.26 -12.67 6.31
CA PHE A 10 2.97 -12.21 6.85
C PHE A 10 1.82 -13.14 6.49
N ASN A 11 1.86 -13.73 5.29
CA ASN A 11 0.81 -14.62 4.80
C ASN A 11 1.13 -16.12 4.97
N LYS A 12 2.23 -16.47 5.66
CA LYS A 12 2.68 -17.87 5.78
C LYS A 12 1.59 -18.84 6.25
N GLN A 13 0.75 -18.43 7.20
CA GLN A 13 -0.34 -19.27 7.70
C GLN A 13 -1.43 -19.48 6.66
N LYS A 14 -1.79 -18.43 5.90
CA LYS A 14 -2.77 -18.51 4.81
C LYS A 14 -2.24 -19.37 3.66
N ILE A 15 -0.96 -19.20 3.30
CA ILE A 15 -0.29 -20.01 2.28
C ILE A 15 -0.26 -21.48 2.71
N LEU A 16 0.16 -21.76 3.94
CA LEU A 16 0.20 -23.12 4.48
C LEU A 16 -1.19 -23.76 4.49
N LEU A 17 -2.22 -23.03 4.93
CA LEU A 17 -3.60 -23.51 4.90
C LEU A 17 -4.04 -23.85 3.48
N GLY A 18 -3.76 -22.98 2.50
CA GLY A 18 -4.08 -23.22 1.10
C GLY A 18 -3.39 -24.49 0.56
N VAL A 19 -2.10 -24.68 0.88
CA VAL A 19 -1.36 -25.90 0.51
C VAL A 19 -1.98 -27.14 1.14
N ILE A 20 -2.30 -27.11 2.44
CA ILE A 20 -2.94 -28.24 3.13
C ILE A 20 -4.29 -28.56 2.50
N VAL A 21 -5.16 -27.59 2.25
CA VAL A 21 -6.45 -27.79 1.62
C VAL A 21 -6.30 -28.38 0.22
N SER A 22 -5.34 -27.89 -0.57
CA SER A 22 -5.05 -28.43 -1.91
C SER A 22 -4.64 -29.90 -1.85
N ILE A 23 -3.74 -30.28 -0.92
CA ILE A 23 -3.31 -31.67 -0.72
C ILE A 23 -4.48 -32.54 -0.28
N LEU A 24 -5.34 -32.07 0.62
CA LEU A 24 -6.53 -32.83 1.07
C LEU A 24 -7.52 -33.05 -0.07
N LEU A 25 -7.82 -32.03 -0.88
CA LEU A 25 -8.68 -32.16 -2.06
C LEU A 25 -8.12 -33.16 -3.07
N LEU A 26 -6.82 -33.07 -3.34
CA LEU A 26 -6.15 -34.00 -4.23
C LEU A 26 -6.19 -35.44 -3.68
N GLY A 27 -5.83 -35.61 -2.39
CA GLY A 27 -5.90 -36.93 -1.71
C GLY A 27 -7.29 -37.52 -1.70
N LEU A 28 -8.32 -36.71 -1.41
CA LEU A 28 -9.71 -37.16 -1.43
C LEU A 28 -10.13 -37.62 -2.83
N SER A 29 -9.60 -37.01 -3.89
CA SER A 29 -9.88 -37.41 -5.28
C SER A 29 -9.44 -38.84 -5.63
N PHE A 30 -8.57 -39.45 -4.82
CA PHE A 30 -8.15 -40.87 -5.01
C PHE A 30 -9.01 -41.85 -4.21
N LEU A 31 -9.87 -41.36 -3.31
CA LEU A 31 -10.74 -42.19 -2.46
C LEU A 31 -12.19 -42.22 -3.00
N ILE A 32 -12.50 -41.48 -4.03
CA ILE A 32 -13.85 -41.32 -4.60
C ILE A 32 -13.91 -42.06 -5.95
N GLU A 33 -15.04 -42.75 -6.23
CA GLU A 33 -15.25 -43.46 -7.47
C GLU A 33 -15.99 -42.64 -8.53
N SER A 34 -16.62 -41.52 -8.18
CA SER A 34 -17.40 -40.68 -9.09
C SER A 34 -16.49 -39.83 -9.99
N PRO A 35 -16.39 -40.09 -11.31
CA PRO A 35 -15.51 -39.37 -12.23
C PRO A 35 -15.72 -37.86 -12.25
N PRO A 36 -16.98 -37.32 -12.25
CA PRO A 36 -17.19 -35.88 -12.24
C PRO A 36 -16.69 -35.23 -10.94
N LEU A 37 -16.86 -35.90 -9.79
CA LEU A 37 -16.41 -35.37 -8.51
C LEU A 37 -14.88 -35.40 -8.41
N ILE A 38 -14.23 -36.45 -8.92
CA ILE A 38 -12.76 -36.52 -9.02
C ILE A 38 -12.23 -35.33 -9.80
N LEU A 39 -12.83 -35.04 -10.97
CA LEU A 39 -12.42 -33.91 -11.82
C LEU A 39 -12.56 -32.58 -11.08
N VAL A 40 -13.69 -32.35 -10.42
CA VAL A 40 -13.95 -31.12 -9.63
C VAL A 40 -12.90 -30.95 -8.54
N LEU A 41 -12.61 -31.98 -7.75
CA LEU A 41 -11.62 -31.90 -6.65
C LEU A 41 -10.22 -31.58 -7.17
N ARG A 42 -9.81 -32.20 -8.29
CA ARG A 42 -8.49 -31.93 -8.91
C ARG A 42 -8.41 -30.52 -9.49
N ILE A 43 -9.48 -30.03 -10.12
CA ILE A 43 -9.55 -28.65 -10.62
C ILE A 43 -9.45 -27.66 -9.45
N LEU A 44 -10.21 -27.85 -8.37
CA LEU A 44 -10.18 -26.97 -7.21
C LEU A 44 -8.79 -26.96 -6.56
N SER A 45 -8.17 -28.14 -6.39
CA SER A 45 -6.80 -28.25 -5.89
C SER A 45 -5.82 -27.46 -6.77
N GLY A 46 -5.89 -27.66 -8.10
CA GLY A 46 -5.04 -26.94 -9.05
C GLY A 46 -5.25 -25.43 -9.02
N LEU A 47 -6.49 -24.97 -8.92
CA LEU A 47 -6.82 -23.54 -8.85
C LEU A 47 -6.26 -22.89 -7.58
N ILE A 48 -6.29 -23.57 -6.43
CA ILE A 48 -5.69 -23.08 -5.18
C ILE A 48 -4.17 -22.89 -5.36
N VAL A 49 -3.47 -23.89 -5.90
CA VAL A 49 -2.02 -23.81 -6.13
C VAL A 49 -1.68 -22.70 -7.13
N LEU A 50 -2.40 -22.65 -8.24
CA LEU A 50 -2.21 -21.60 -9.26
C LEU A 50 -2.40 -20.22 -8.67
N ASN A 51 -3.41 -20.05 -7.84
CA ASN A 51 -3.68 -18.75 -7.21
C ASN A 51 -2.59 -18.35 -6.20
N ILE A 52 -2.09 -19.29 -5.38
CA ILE A 52 -0.95 -19.00 -4.49
C ILE A 52 0.26 -18.52 -5.31
N ILE A 53 0.60 -19.22 -6.38
CA ILE A 53 1.72 -18.86 -7.27
C ILE A 53 1.46 -17.48 -7.89
N ALA A 54 0.28 -17.26 -8.46
CA ALA A 54 -0.10 -16.00 -9.09
C ALA A 54 -0.02 -14.82 -8.11
N SER A 55 -0.49 -15.00 -6.87
CA SER A 55 -0.41 -13.98 -5.82
C SER A 55 1.04 -13.64 -5.44
N LEU A 56 1.92 -14.65 -5.35
CA LEU A 56 3.33 -14.43 -5.06
C LEU A 56 4.06 -13.72 -6.22
N VAL A 57 3.75 -14.09 -7.46
CA VAL A 57 4.29 -13.43 -8.66
C VAL A 57 3.80 -11.98 -8.72
N ALA A 58 2.51 -11.75 -8.46
CA ALA A 58 1.95 -10.40 -8.41
C ALA A 58 2.62 -9.53 -7.33
N SER A 59 2.85 -10.10 -6.14
CA SER A 59 3.58 -9.42 -5.07
C SER A 59 5.01 -9.09 -5.47
N TYR A 60 5.69 -9.99 -6.16
CA TYR A 60 7.04 -9.74 -6.67
C TYR A 60 7.06 -8.59 -7.69
N ILE A 61 6.13 -8.61 -8.65
CA ILE A 61 6.00 -7.54 -9.65
C ILE A 61 5.69 -6.20 -8.97
N LEU A 62 4.77 -6.20 -8.01
CA LEU A 62 4.33 -5.00 -7.31
C LEU A 62 5.45 -4.37 -6.46
N TYR A 63 6.17 -5.18 -5.67
CA TYR A 63 7.03 -4.66 -4.61
C TYR A 63 8.53 -4.73 -4.91
N ASP A 64 8.98 -5.71 -5.68
CA ASP A 64 10.41 -5.94 -5.90
C ASP A 64 10.89 -5.68 -7.33
N HIS A 65 9.97 -5.65 -8.29
CA HIS A 65 10.29 -5.45 -9.71
C HIS A 65 9.82 -4.09 -10.24
N SER A 66 8.90 -3.44 -9.54
CA SER A 66 8.40 -2.12 -9.93
C SER A 66 9.15 -0.99 -9.24
N ASP A 67 8.96 0.21 -9.76
CA ASP A 67 9.48 1.46 -9.19
C ASP A 67 8.57 2.01 -8.07
N LEU A 68 7.66 1.19 -7.47
CA LEU A 68 6.65 1.66 -6.49
C LEU A 68 7.29 2.37 -5.30
N TYR A 69 8.41 1.84 -4.81
CA TYR A 69 9.17 2.39 -3.69
C TYR A 69 10.51 3.01 -4.15
N GLU A 70 10.60 3.44 -5.39
CA GLU A 70 11.76 4.11 -5.93
C GLU A 70 11.42 5.56 -6.29
N LEU A 71 12.35 6.46 -6.06
CA LEU A 71 12.19 7.89 -6.38
C LEU A 71 11.97 8.13 -7.87
N LYS A 72 12.45 7.21 -8.71
CA LYS A 72 12.22 7.21 -10.15
C LYS A 72 10.73 7.24 -10.53
N SER A 73 9.85 6.64 -9.73
CA SER A 73 8.40 6.69 -9.97
C SER A 73 7.85 8.12 -9.88
N LEU A 74 8.54 9.01 -9.18
CA LEU A 74 8.17 10.39 -8.89
C LEU A 74 8.81 11.38 -9.86
N GLU A 75 9.69 10.92 -10.77
CA GLU A 75 10.34 11.76 -11.79
C GLU A 75 9.28 12.47 -12.67
N GLY A 76 9.52 13.76 -12.91
CA GLY A 76 8.60 14.61 -13.66
C GLY A 76 7.38 15.10 -12.90
N ILE A 77 7.12 14.56 -11.68
CA ILE A 77 6.05 15.01 -10.77
C ILE A 77 6.61 15.94 -9.70
N VAL A 78 7.74 15.55 -9.11
CA VAL A 78 8.44 16.31 -8.06
C VAL A 78 9.84 16.70 -8.55
N ASP A 79 10.16 17.97 -8.43
CA ASP A 79 11.54 18.46 -8.57
C ASP A 79 12.17 18.55 -7.17
N TRP A 80 12.79 17.47 -6.74
CA TRP A 80 13.37 17.36 -5.40
C TRP A 80 14.43 18.41 -5.10
N ASN A 81 15.14 18.88 -6.13
CA ASN A 81 16.16 19.95 -5.98
C ASN A 81 15.55 21.31 -5.64
N LYS A 82 14.24 21.49 -5.91
CA LYS A 82 13.49 22.70 -5.58
C LYS A 82 12.53 22.52 -4.42
N THR A 83 12.41 21.29 -3.93
CA THR A 83 11.54 20.96 -2.79
C THR A 83 12.25 21.30 -1.49
N GLY A 84 11.74 22.24 -0.72
CA GLY A 84 12.31 22.60 0.58
C GLY A 84 11.80 21.74 1.72
N HIS A 85 10.50 21.44 1.73
CA HIS A 85 9.83 20.71 2.82
C HIS A 85 8.95 19.60 2.28
N ALA A 86 9.15 18.38 2.76
CA ALA A 86 8.33 17.23 2.41
C ALA A 86 7.89 16.44 3.64
N VAL A 87 6.69 15.88 3.56
CA VAL A 87 6.13 14.94 4.52
C VAL A 87 6.00 13.58 3.86
N LEU A 88 6.64 12.56 4.44
CA LEU A 88 6.45 11.17 4.07
C LEU A 88 5.54 10.50 5.09
N VAL A 89 4.37 10.05 4.64
CA VAL A 89 3.42 9.32 5.47
C VAL A 89 3.51 7.84 5.16
N HIS A 90 3.80 7.04 6.18
CA HIS A 90 3.79 5.59 6.10
C HIS A 90 2.88 4.97 7.16
N ALA A 91 2.63 3.68 7.06
CA ALA A 91 1.88 2.89 8.03
C ALA A 91 2.76 1.74 8.52
N SER A 92 3.65 2.02 9.44
CA SER A 92 4.62 1.07 10.04
C SER A 92 5.63 0.43 9.09
N PHE A 93 5.66 0.85 7.83
CA PHE A 93 6.60 0.38 6.82
C PHE A 93 7.11 1.56 6.02
N ASP A 94 8.37 1.91 6.22
CA ASP A 94 9.04 3.01 5.55
C ASP A 94 10.27 2.52 4.78
N PRO A 95 10.16 2.30 3.47
CA PRO A 95 11.29 1.95 2.61
C PRO A 95 11.97 3.16 1.97
N LEU A 96 11.45 4.37 2.12
CA LEU A 96 11.82 5.53 1.30
C LEU A 96 12.53 6.66 2.03
N SER A 97 12.27 6.90 3.32
CA SER A 97 12.82 8.06 4.04
C SER A 97 14.33 8.10 3.94
N LYS A 98 14.98 6.97 4.21
CA LYS A 98 16.45 6.86 4.15
C LYS A 98 17.02 7.19 2.79
N THR A 99 16.36 6.78 1.70
CA THR A 99 16.79 7.10 0.33
C THR A 99 16.65 8.60 0.05
N LEU A 100 15.51 9.19 0.45
CA LEU A 100 15.28 10.63 0.30
C LEU A 100 16.32 11.45 1.06
N GLU A 101 16.61 11.10 2.32
CA GLU A 101 17.61 11.78 3.14
C GLU A 101 19.03 11.68 2.56
N GLN A 102 19.34 10.53 1.95
CA GLN A 102 20.67 10.32 1.34
C GLN A 102 20.85 11.03 -0.01
N GLU A 103 19.81 11.04 -0.86
CA GLU A 103 19.87 11.63 -2.18
C GLU A 103 19.62 13.15 -2.16
N TYR A 104 18.86 13.64 -1.19
CA TYR A 104 18.48 15.05 -1.05
C TYR A 104 18.73 15.56 0.37
N PRO A 105 20.00 15.73 0.78
CA PRO A 105 20.36 16.09 2.16
C PRO A 105 19.89 17.49 2.58
N ASP A 106 19.57 18.36 1.63
CA ASP A 106 19.04 19.71 1.89
C ASP A 106 17.50 19.72 2.04
N LEU A 107 16.83 18.58 1.81
CA LEU A 107 15.39 18.42 1.95
C LEU A 107 15.02 18.34 3.44
N HIS A 108 14.19 19.24 3.91
CA HIS A 108 13.55 19.09 5.22
C HIS A 108 12.45 18.01 5.15
N LEU A 109 12.85 16.76 5.32
CA LEU A 109 11.94 15.62 5.34
C LEU A 109 11.41 15.39 6.74
N THR A 110 10.08 15.31 6.89
CA THR A 110 9.44 14.83 8.12
C THR A 110 8.75 13.50 7.83
N VAL A 111 9.11 12.48 8.59
CA VAL A 111 8.55 11.13 8.47
C VAL A 111 7.42 10.96 9.48
N CYS A 112 6.26 10.50 9.01
CA CYS A 112 5.03 10.39 9.80
C CYS A 112 4.49 8.96 9.75
N ASP A 113 4.31 8.33 10.92
CA ASP A 113 3.63 7.03 11.04
C ASP A 113 2.14 7.25 11.40
N ILE A 114 1.24 6.78 10.52
CA ILE A 114 -0.21 6.87 10.71
C ILE A 114 -0.81 5.56 11.27
N PHE A 115 0.00 4.54 11.46
CA PHE A 115 -0.49 3.20 11.79
C PHE A 115 -1.13 3.09 13.17
N GLU A 116 -0.70 3.88 14.17
CA GLU A 116 -1.24 3.79 15.54
C GLU A 116 -2.73 4.15 15.66
N ASN A 117 -3.35 4.62 14.59
CA ASN A 117 -4.81 4.79 14.52
C ASN A 117 -5.56 3.45 14.36
N ARG A 118 -4.86 2.35 14.19
CA ARG A 118 -5.43 1.01 14.25
C ARG A 118 -5.42 0.50 15.67
N HIS A 119 -6.59 0.14 16.18
CA HIS A 119 -6.75 -0.51 17.48
C HIS A 119 -6.29 -1.98 17.51
N GLU A 120 -5.88 -2.54 16.39
CA GLU A 120 -5.46 -3.94 16.27
C GLU A 120 -3.93 -4.08 16.24
N LYS A 121 -3.39 -4.87 17.17
CA LYS A 121 -1.98 -5.30 17.15
C LYS A 121 -1.80 -6.37 16.07
N ASP A 122 -1.32 -5.98 14.91
CA ASP A 122 -0.94 -6.91 13.86
C ASP A 122 0.50 -7.40 14.08
N LYS A 123 0.65 -8.73 14.29
CA LYS A 123 1.97 -9.38 14.44
C LYS A 123 2.86 -9.21 13.20
N GLY A 124 2.27 -8.99 12.04
CA GLY A 124 2.99 -8.68 10.81
C GLY A 124 3.76 -7.38 10.93
N ILE A 125 3.15 -6.37 11.53
CA ILE A 125 3.74 -5.04 11.71
C ILE A 125 4.91 -5.04 12.69
N GLU A 126 4.81 -5.78 13.79
CA GLU A 126 5.96 -5.95 14.70
C GLU A 126 7.16 -6.58 13.98
N THR A 127 6.89 -7.50 13.05
CA THR A 127 7.94 -8.13 12.23
C THR A 127 8.49 -7.17 11.19
N SER A 128 7.63 -6.34 10.60
CA SER A 128 8.05 -5.29 9.67
C SER A 128 9.01 -4.30 10.33
N LYS A 129 8.65 -3.77 11.50
CA LYS A 129 9.47 -2.84 12.28
C LYS A 129 10.84 -3.42 12.69
N LYS A 130 10.96 -4.75 12.87
CA LYS A 130 12.25 -5.39 13.12
C LYS A 130 13.16 -5.44 11.89
N ILE A 131 12.59 -5.50 10.71
CA ILE A 131 13.31 -5.63 9.44
C ILE A 131 13.60 -4.28 8.81
N PHE A 132 12.63 -3.37 8.89
CA PHE A 132 12.72 -1.97 8.54
C PHE A 132 12.50 -1.18 9.83
N PRO A 133 13.59 -0.88 10.57
CA PRO A 133 13.47 -0.08 11.78
C PRO A 133 12.86 1.28 11.45
N PRO A 134 11.97 1.77 12.30
CA PRO A 134 11.37 3.09 12.10
C PRO A 134 12.46 4.17 12.06
N ASN A 135 12.18 5.25 11.34
CA ASN A 135 13.04 6.42 11.36
C ASN A 135 13.12 6.95 12.81
N PRO A 136 14.33 7.19 13.37
CA PRO A 136 14.47 7.64 14.75
C PRO A 136 13.72 8.94 15.08
N GLU A 137 13.49 9.77 14.06
CA GLU A 137 12.81 11.07 14.19
C GLU A 137 11.35 11.02 13.70
N GLU A 138 10.81 9.81 13.39
CA GLU A 138 9.42 9.70 12.95
C GLU A 138 8.46 10.20 14.00
N ILE A 139 7.44 10.91 13.55
CA ILE A 139 6.35 11.37 14.41
C ILE A 139 5.07 10.59 14.13
N LYS A 140 4.37 10.28 15.20
CA LYS A 140 3.07 9.62 15.11
C LYS A 140 2.00 10.66 14.85
N ILE A 141 1.15 10.39 13.88
CA ILE A 141 0.11 11.33 13.47
C ILE A 141 -1.29 10.71 13.52
N LEU A 142 -2.27 11.57 13.69
CA LEU A 142 -3.69 11.27 13.55
C LEU A 142 -4.21 11.87 12.23
N PRO A 143 -5.19 11.23 11.57
CA PRO A 143 -5.72 11.74 10.32
C PRO A 143 -6.31 13.13 10.40
N ASP A 144 -6.89 13.49 11.54
CA ASP A 144 -7.57 14.77 11.78
C ASP A 144 -6.63 15.88 12.26
N ARG A 145 -5.33 15.57 12.48
CA ARG A 145 -4.38 16.55 12.98
C ARG A 145 -2.96 16.26 12.54
N LEU A 146 -2.49 16.99 11.53
CA LEU A 146 -1.10 16.97 11.12
C LEU A 146 -0.32 18.10 11.84
N PRO A 147 0.84 17.79 12.46
CA PRO A 147 1.56 18.70 13.34
C PRO A 147 2.40 19.74 12.56
N PHE A 148 1.82 20.34 11.55
CA PHE A 148 2.46 21.34 10.70
C PHE A 148 1.62 22.61 10.63
N GLU A 149 2.29 23.73 10.40
CA GLU A 149 1.62 25.01 10.12
C GLU A 149 0.98 25.04 8.74
N ASN A 150 0.09 25.99 8.53
CA ASN A 150 -0.60 26.16 7.24
C ASN A 150 0.40 26.50 6.13
N SER A 151 0.25 25.91 4.98
CA SER A 151 1.00 26.23 3.75
C SER A 151 2.52 26.19 3.94
N THR A 152 3.03 25.16 4.62
CA THR A 152 4.47 24.99 4.88
C THR A 152 5.09 23.86 4.05
N GLN A 153 4.30 22.91 3.54
CA GLN A 153 4.82 21.73 2.86
C GLN A 153 4.72 21.85 1.35
N ASP A 154 5.80 21.50 0.64
CA ASP A 154 5.85 21.47 -0.82
C ASP A 154 5.29 20.14 -1.36
N VAL A 155 5.62 19.04 -0.67
CA VAL A 155 5.24 17.68 -1.06
C VAL A 155 4.72 16.90 0.14
N ILE A 156 3.61 16.18 -0.07
CA ILE A 156 3.13 15.15 0.86
C ILE A 156 3.10 13.84 0.09
N LEU A 157 3.87 12.86 0.55
CA LEU A 157 4.03 11.56 -0.09
C LEU A 157 3.47 10.46 0.80
N ALA A 158 2.58 9.63 0.27
CA ALA A 158 2.06 8.45 0.94
C ALA A 158 2.02 7.26 -0.04
N ILE A 159 2.81 6.22 0.26
CA ILE A 159 2.89 5.03 -0.59
C ILE A 159 2.42 3.82 0.20
N THR A 160 1.32 3.21 -0.25
CA THR A 160 0.67 2.06 0.40
C THR A 160 0.46 2.26 1.91
N ALA A 161 -0.01 3.42 2.29
CA ALA A 161 -0.16 3.84 3.68
C ALA A 161 -1.59 4.26 4.03
N LEU A 162 -2.23 5.05 3.18
CA LEU A 162 -3.51 5.69 3.54
C LEU A 162 -4.72 4.75 3.49
N HIS A 163 -4.59 3.56 2.87
CA HIS A 163 -5.63 2.53 2.95
C HIS A 163 -5.81 2.00 4.38
N GLU A 164 -4.85 2.27 5.26
CA GLU A 164 -4.94 1.96 6.68
C GLU A 164 -5.91 2.88 7.44
N ILE A 165 -6.29 4.02 6.88
CA ILE A 165 -7.37 4.85 7.39
C ILE A 165 -8.69 4.23 6.92
N LEU A 166 -9.26 3.30 7.69
CA LEU A 166 -10.42 2.50 7.30
C LEU A 166 -11.71 3.31 7.18
N ASP A 167 -11.88 4.29 8.07
CA ASP A 167 -13.05 5.15 8.08
C ASP A 167 -13.00 6.22 6.99
N HIS A 168 -14.15 6.45 6.32
CA HIS A 168 -14.23 7.40 5.22
C HIS A 168 -14.07 8.85 5.70
N GLU A 169 -14.69 9.20 6.83
CA GLU A 169 -14.65 10.58 7.35
C GLU A 169 -13.24 10.92 7.82
N GLN A 170 -12.55 9.97 8.45
CA GLN A 170 -11.14 10.11 8.82
C GLN A 170 -10.22 10.32 7.61
N ARG A 171 -10.48 9.63 6.48
CA ARG A 171 -9.75 9.90 5.22
C ARG A 171 -10.00 11.30 4.69
N VAL A 172 -11.24 11.76 4.75
CA VAL A 172 -11.57 13.15 4.35
C VAL A 172 -10.87 14.16 5.26
N LEU A 173 -10.83 13.92 6.57
CA LEU A 173 -10.10 14.76 7.53
C LEU A 173 -8.60 14.79 7.22
N PHE A 174 -8.00 13.63 6.93
CA PHE A 174 -6.59 13.58 6.51
C PHE A 174 -6.33 14.44 5.26
N PHE A 175 -7.17 14.35 4.23
CA PHE A 175 -7.00 15.16 3.02
C PHE A 175 -7.27 16.65 3.27
N ARG A 176 -8.16 17.02 4.21
CA ARG A 176 -8.35 18.42 4.63
C ARG A 176 -7.13 18.95 5.35
N GLU A 177 -6.53 18.19 6.25
CA GLU A 177 -5.30 18.55 6.92
C GLU A 177 -4.12 18.61 5.92
N ALA A 178 -4.00 17.64 5.02
CA ALA A 178 -3.03 17.68 3.94
C ALA A 178 -3.18 18.94 3.08
N LYS A 179 -4.42 19.32 2.72
CA LYS A 179 -4.70 20.59 2.03
C LYS A 179 -4.27 21.82 2.84
N ARG A 180 -4.53 21.81 4.16
CA ARG A 180 -4.19 22.93 5.04
C ARG A 180 -2.68 23.19 5.07
N ILE A 181 -1.89 22.12 5.23
CA ILE A 181 -0.43 22.23 5.37
C ILE A 181 0.29 22.38 4.02
N LEU A 182 -0.33 22.00 2.91
CA LEU A 182 0.26 22.09 1.57
C LEU A 182 0.38 23.56 1.14
N LYS A 183 1.52 23.95 0.57
CA LYS A 183 1.72 25.26 -0.07
C LYS A 183 0.86 25.38 -1.34
N ASP A 184 0.63 26.61 -1.76
CA ASP A 184 0.08 26.84 -3.09
C ASP A 184 1.12 26.38 -4.15
N GLY A 185 0.66 25.56 -5.10
CA GLY A 185 1.54 24.90 -6.07
C GLY A 185 2.17 23.59 -5.58
N GLY A 186 2.05 23.26 -4.31
CA GLY A 186 2.49 21.97 -3.76
C GLY A 186 1.68 20.78 -4.30
N VAL A 187 2.14 19.56 -3.99
CA VAL A 187 1.55 18.32 -4.49
C VAL A 187 1.42 17.28 -3.40
N ILE A 188 0.29 16.54 -3.42
CA ILE A 188 0.09 15.33 -2.63
C ILE A 188 0.18 14.15 -3.59
N ILE A 189 1.00 13.17 -3.27
CA ILE A 189 1.19 11.94 -4.05
C ILE A 189 0.76 10.76 -3.20
N VAL A 190 -0.21 10.00 -3.70
CA VAL A 190 -0.73 8.80 -3.04
C VAL A 190 -0.62 7.63 -3.99
N SER A 191 0.22 6.65 -3.66
CA SER A 191 0.34 5.40 -4.43
C SER A 191 -0.32 4.26 -3.69
N GLU A 192 -1.34 3.64 -4.31
CA GLU A 192 -2.16 2.63 -3.64
C GLU A 192 -2.61 1.51 -4.58
N GLN A 193 -2.83 0.35 -4.02
CA GLN A 193 -3.57 -0.72 -4.69
C GLN A 193 -5.06 -0.39 -4.67
N PHE A 194 -5.72 -0.57 -5.82
CA PHE A 194 -7.17 -0.36 -5.88
C PHE A 194 -7.90 -1.70 -5.78
N ARG A 195 -9.07 -1.66 -5.17
CA ARG A 195 -10.02 -2.77 -5.21
C ARG A 195 -10.66 -2.82 -6.59
N ASP A 196 -9.98 -3.49 -7.51
CA ASP A 196 -10.37 -3.70 -8.89
C ASP A 196 -10.32 -5.19 -9.26
N LEU A 197 -10.74 -5.53 -10.49
CA LEU A 197 -10.78 -6.90 -10.96
C LEU A 197 -9.39 -7.54 -10.99
N THR A 198 -8.34 -6.79 -11.37
CA THR A 198 -6.98 -7.30 -11.42
C THR A 198 -6.51 -7.72 -10.02
N ASN A 199 -6.67 -6.83 -9.04
CA ASN A 199 -6.30 -7.13 -7.66
C ASN A 199 -7.15 -8.27 -7.07
N PHE A 200 -8.42 -8.40 -7.45
CA PHE A 200 -9.26 -9.53 -7.06
C PHE A 200 -8.75 -10.87 -7.61
N ILE A 201 -8.36 -10.93 -8.88
CA ILE A 201 -7.85 -12.16 -9.50
C ILE A 201 -6.58 -12.64 -8.81
N PHE A 202 -5.66 -11.74 -8.46
CA PHE A 202 -4.36 -12.11 -7.93
C PHE A 202 -4.32 -12.17 -6.39
N PHE A 203 -5.04 -11.30 -5.70
CA PHE A 203 -5.01 -11.22 -4.23
C PHE A 203 -6.31 -11.72 -3.56
N ASN A 204 -7.31 -12.18 -4.32
CA ASN A 204 -8.57 -12.76 -3.84
C ASN A 204 -9.28 -11.88 -2.82
N ILE A 205 -9.67 -12.51 -1.68
CA ILE A 205 -10.29 -11.83 -0.55
C ILE A 205 -9.39 -10.75 0.07
N GLY A 206 -8.06 -10.81 -0.15
CA GLY A 206 -7.15 -9.75 0.26
C GLY A 206 -7.45 -8.41 -0.44
N ALA A 207 -8.01 -8.45 -1.66
CA ALA A 207 -8.40 -7.25 -2.38
C ALA A 207 -9.53 -6.44 -1.68
N PHE A 208 -10.28 -7.04 -0.76
CA PHE A 208 -11.25 -6.30 0.04
C PHE A 208 -10.61 -5.31 1.01
N HIS A 209 -9.35 -5.51 1.35
CA HIS A 209 -8.58 -4.57 2.15
C HIS A 209 -8.31 -3.26 1.41
N PHE A 210 -8.27 -3.29 0.09
CA PHE A 210 -8.03 -2.12 -0.74
C PHE A 210 -9.29 -1.28 -0.92
N LEU A 211 -9.10 0.02 -1.09
CA LEU A 211 -10.17 0.93 -1.44
C LEU A 211 -10.37 0.98 -2.96
N SER A 212 -11.61 1.14 -3.39
CA SER A 212 -11.89 1.37 -4.82
C SER A 212 -11.44 2.76 -5.26
N GLU A 213 -11.15 2.93 -6.55
CA GLU A 213 -10.85 4.24 -7.12
C GLU A 213 -11.94 5.28 -6.80
N LYS A 214 -13.22 4.86 -6.81
CA LYS A 214 -14.36 5.73 -6.45
C LYS A 214 -14.26 6.25 -5.02
N GLN A 215 -13.81 5.41 -4.07
CA GLN A 215 -13.67 5.82 -2.67
C GLN A 215 -12.52 6.82 -2.50
N TRP A 216 -11.41 6.65 -3.21
CA TRP A 216 -10.32 7.62 -3.25
C TRP A 216 -10.78 8.96 -3.83
N LYS A 217 -11.39 8.94 -5.03
CA LYS A 217 -11.92 10.15 -5.67
C LYS A 217 -12.91 10.89 -4.79
N LYS A 218 -13.78 10.16 -4.10
CA LYS A 218 -14.76 10.73 -3.18
C LYS A 218 -14.07 11.44 -2.01
N ALA A 219 -13.13 10.81 -1.32
CA ALA A 219 -12.46 11.40 -0.17
C ALA A 219 -11.66 12.66 -0.55
N VAL A 220 -10.92 12.61 -1.67
CA VAL A 220 -10.16 13.76 -2.18
C VAL A 220 -11.08 14.93 -2.53
N SER A 221 -12.19 14.65 -3.24
CA SER A 221 -13.16 15.69 -3.66
C SER A 221 -13.86 16.32 -2.46
N GLU A 222 -14.28 15.54 -1.46
CA GLU A 222 -14.94 16.05 -0.24
C GLU A 222 -14.00 16.88 0.64
N ALA A 223 -12.68 16.67 0.51
CA ALA A 223 -11.68 17.54 1.12
C ALA A 223 -11.42 18.84 0.32
N GLY A 224 -12.06 19.00 -0.84
CA GLY A 224 -11.89 20.17 -1.72
C GLY A 224 -10.53 20.16 -2.44
N LEU A 225 -9.99 18.99 -2.73
CA LEU A 225 -8.80 18.75 -3.53
C LEU A 225 -9.17 18.15 -4.89
N LYS A 226 -8.23 18.19 -5.85
CA LYS A 226 -8.42 17.64 -7.20
C LYS A 226 -7.34 16.61 -7.52
N ILE A 227 -7.74 15.45 -8.02
CA ILE A 227 -6.83 14.50 -8.65
C ILE A 227 -6.56 15.01 -10.06
N ILE A 228 -5.32 15.41 -10.32
CA ILE A 228 -4.90 15.93 -11.64
C ILE A 228 -4.33 14.84 -12.53
N GLU A 229 -3.83 13.75 -11.94
CA GLU A 229 -3.31 12.59 -12.65
C GLU A 229 -3.61 11.30 -11.86
N ASN A 230 -3.93 10.24 -12.58
CA ASN A 230 -4.03 8.88 -12.07
C ASN A 230 -3.18 7.98 -12.98
N LYS A 231 -1.95 7.72 -12.57
CA LYS A 231 -0.97 6.96 -13.33
C LYS A 231 -0.87 5.54 -12.79
N LYS A 232 -0.95 4.56 -13.67
CA LYS A 232 -0.69 3.17 -13.31
C LYS A 232 0.81 2.93 -13.23
N ILE A 233 1.33 2.62 -12.04
CA ILE A 233 2.77 2.31 -11.83
C ILE A 233 3.04 0.85 -12.16
N THR A 234 2.12 -0.03 -11.75
CA THR A 234 2.16 -1.47 -11.99
C THR A 234 0.77 -1.94 -12.38
N PRO A 235 0.59 -3.19 -12.86
CA PRO A 235 -0.76 -3.73 -13.05
C PRO A 235 -1.64 -3.69 -11.79
N PHE A 236 -1.02 -3.54 -10.59
CA PHE A 236 -1.67 -3.69 -9.29
C PHE A 236 -1.78 -2.38 -8.51
N ALA A 237 -1.00 -1.35 -8.83
CA ALA A 237 -0.97 -0.09 -8.08
C ALA A 237 -1.06 1.13 -8.99
N ASN A 238 -1.76 2.12 -8.49
CA ASN A 238 -1.95 3.43 -9.11
C ASN A 238 -1.32 4.52 -8.24
N MET A 239 -0.79 5.54 -8.89
CA MET A 239 -0.36 6.78 -8.27
C MET A 239 -1.37 7.89 -8.59
N LEU A 240 -1.88 8.52 -7.55
CA LEU A 240 -2.73 9.71 -7.64
C LEU A 240 -1.88 10.94 -7.36
N VAL A 241 -1.86 11.87 -8.31
CA VAL A 241 -1.27 13.20 -8.14
C VAL A 241 -2.40 14.17 -7.82
N ILE A 242 -2.33 14.79 -6.65
CA ILE A 242 -3.43 15.57 -6.07
C ILE A 242 -2.95 16.99 -5.80
N LYS A 243 -3.78 17.97 -6.13
CA LYS A 243 -3.51 19.40 -5.89
C LYS A 243 -4.71 20.10 -5.26
N LYS A 244 -4.46 21.30 -4.73
CA LYS A 244 -5.51 22.24 -4.32
C LYS A 244 -6.42 22.66 -5.48
#